data_1fe34fe7364fa5f3377a42f7541ef018
#
_entry.id   1fe34fe7364fa5f3377a42f7541ef018
#
_cell.length_a   1.000
_cell.length_b   1.000
_cell.length_c   1.000
_cell.angle_alpha   90.00
_cell.angle_beta   90.00
_cell.angle_gamma   90.00
#
_symmetry.space_group_name_H-M   'P 1'
#
loop_
_entity.id
_entity.type
_entity.pdbx_description
1 polymer ?
#
loop_
_entity_poly.entity_id
_entity_poly.type
_entity_poly.pdbx_seq_one_letter_code
_entity_poly.pdbx_strand_id
1 'polypeptide(L)'
;SSAASDVYKRQASRNEIIYTRNASEAVNLVSYSWGLNNLKSGDEIIVSVMEHHSNFVPWQIIAQKTGAVLKFVELNETEEFNLEQYKTLVSDKTKLVAVAHVSNVLGCINPVKEICSIAHKNGAKVLIDACQSVPHCVVDVQEIDCDWLVASGHKMYAPTGIGFLYGKLELLKEMPPFLGGGEMISEVFIDHSTYAELPHKFEAGTPAIGEAIALGAAVDYLTNIGMEKIHNYEAELTTYLFDKLLQIPEVTIYGPQPNIYGEGRAALASFTVESLHPNDLSTMLDEAGIAIRSGHHCAQPLHKYLKVSSTARVSLSFYNTRDDIDT
;
A
#
# COMPACT_ATOMS: atom_id res chain seq x y z
N SER A 1 -7.40 -21.94 1.91
CA SER A 1 -6.74 -20.60 1.98
C SER A 1 -6.47 -20.01 0.61
N SER A 2 -6.07 -20.81 -0.41
CA SER A 2 -5.85 -20.29 -1.77
C SER A 2 -7.14 -19.81 -2.44
N ALA A 3 -8.26 -20.49 -2.23
CA ALA A 3 -9.55 -20.11 -2.82
C ALA A 3 -10.06 -18.74 -2.33
N ALA A 4 -9.82 -18.39 -1.06
CA ALA A 4 -10.23 -17.11 -0.51
C ALA A 4 -9.43 -15.94 -1.13
N SER A 5 -8.13 -16.13 -1.39
CA SER A 5 -7.33 -15.11 -2.09
C SER A 5 -7.73 -14.96 -3.56
N ASP A 6 -8.16 -16.04 -4.20
CA ASP A 6 -8.63 -16.03 -5.60
C ASP A 6 -9.92 -15.22 -5.76
N VAL A 7 -10.88 -15.39 -4.84
CA VAL A 7 -12.15 -14.66 -4.86
C VAL A 7 -11.97 -13.19 -4.53
N TYR A 8 -11.09 -12.89 -3.57
CA TYR A 8 -10.93 -11.55 -3.04
C TYR A 8 -10.12 -10.62 -3.97
N LYS A 9 -9.18 -11.16 -4.74
CA LYS A 9 -8.23 -10.39 -5.56
C LYS A 9 -8.32 -10.69 -7.04
N ARG A 10 -9.19 -11.62 -7.43
CA ARG A 10 -9.40 -12.03 -8.83
C ARG A 10 -8.07 -12.28 -9.58
N GLN A 11 -7.11 -12.92 -8.90
CA GLN A 11 -5.86 -13.36 -9.51
C GLN A 11 -6.10 -14.53 -10.47
N ALA A 12 -5.22 -14.71 -11.46
CA ALA A 12 -5.33 -15.78 -12.44
C ALA A 12 -4.92 -17.14 -11.89
N SER A 13 -3.96 -17.18 -10.91
CA SER A 13 -3.44 -18.41 -10.33
C SER A 13 -2.98 -18.22 -8.90
N ARG A 14 -3.13 -19.27 -8.06
CA ARG A 14 -2.56 -19.28 -6.71
C ARG A 14 -1.03 -19.11 -6.67
N ASN A 15 -0.35 -19.45 -7.77
CA ASN A 15 1.10 -19.34 -7.89
C ASN A 15 1.57 -17.88 -8.08
N GLU A 16 0.64 -16.94 -8.21
CA GLU A 16 0.88 -15.50 -8.26
C GLU A 16 0.89 -14.84 -6.88
N ILE A 17 0.60 -15.60 -5.80
CA ILE A 17 0.65 -15.10 -4.42
C ILE A 17 1.83 -15.70 -3.68
N ILE A 18 2.67 -14.83 -3.14
CA ILE A 18 3.82 -15.17 -2.29
C ILE A 18 3.50 -14.66 -0.87
N TYR A 19 3.59 -15.52 0.12
CA TYR A 19 3.47 -15.10 1.50
C TYR A 19 4.76 -14.42 1.97
N THR A 20 4.58 -13.30 2.66
CA THR A 20 5.65 -12.52 3.28
C THR A 20 5.25 -12.17 4.71
N ARG A 21 6.18 -11.69 5.52
CA ARG A 21 5.85 -11.24 6.89
C ARG A 21 4.96 -10.00 6.92
N ASN A 22 5.05 -9.16 5.89
CA ASN A 22 4.26 -7.94 5.71
C ASN A 22 4.56 -7.31 4.33
N ALA A 23 3.87 -6.23 3.99
CA ALA A 23 4.11 -5.49 2.76
C ALA A 23 5.53 -4.94 2.62
N SER A 24 6.19 -4.55 3.73
CA SER A 24 7.57 -4.06 3.67
C SER A 24 8.52 -5.14 3.16
N GLU A 25 8.38 -6.39 3.62
CA GLU A 25 9.16 -7.51 3.09
C GLU A 25 8.81 -7.78 1.62
N ALA A 26 7.53 -7.70 1.25
CA ALA A 26 7.08 -7.88 -0.12
C ALA A 26 7.71 -6.85 -1.09
N VAL A 27 7.75 -5.57 -0.71
CA VAL A 27 8.44 -4.52 -1.51
C VAL A 27 9.94 -4.80 -1.58
N ASN A 28 10.57 -5.20 -0.47
CA ASN A 28 11.99 -5.56 -0.47
C ASN A 28 12.27 -6.77 -1.37
N LEU A 29 11.39 -7.78 -1.38
CA LEU A 29 11.49 -8.93 -2.28
C LEU A 29 11.56 -8.45 -3.73
N VAL A 30 10.62 -7.63 -4.18
CA VAL A 30 10.64 -7.09 -5.55
C VAL A 30 11.87 -6.24 -5.79
N SER A 31 12.25 -5.37 -4.84
CA SER A 31 13.37 -4.47 -5.01
C SER A 31 14.71 -5.19 -5.12
N TYR A 32 14.96 -6.20 -4.31
CA TYR A 32 16.20 -6.98 -4.35
C TYR A 32 16.20 -8.04 -5.45
N SER A 33 15.09 -8.75 -5.63
CA SER A 33 15.01 -9.83 -6.61
C SER A 33 14.89 -9.29 -8.03
N TRP A 34 13.93 -8.40 -8.29
CA TRP A 34 13.76 -7.81 -9.61
C TRP A 34 14.66 -6.58 -9.82
N GLY A 35 14.66 -5.64 -8.86
CA GLY A 35 15.30 -4.34 -9.02
C GLY A 35 16.82 -4.43 -9.28
N LEU A 36 17.56 -5.20 -8.46
CA LEU A 36 19.02 -5.37 -8.64
C LEU A 36 19.39 -6.04 -9.95
N ASN A 37 18.51 -6.86 -10.52
CA ASN A 37 18.80 -7.65 -11.73
C ASN A 37 18.35 -6.96 -13.02
N ASN A 38 17.48 -5.95 -12.93
CA ASN A 38 16.88 -5.31 -14.10
C ASN A 38 17.18 -3.81 -14.21
N LEU A 39 17.58 -3.16 -13.12
CA LEU A 39 17.89 -1.73 -13.11
C LEU A 39 19.38 -1.49 -13.26
N LYS A 40 19.73 -0.48 -14.03
CA LYS A 40 21.10 -0.02 -14.29
C LYS A 40 21.22 1.48 -14.24
N SER A 41 22.44 2.00 -14.30
CA SER A 41 22.73 3.44 -14.29
C SER A 41 21.98 4.18 -15.40
N GLY A 42 21.25 5.21 -15.00
CA GLY A 42 20.44 6.05 -15.88
C GLY A 42 18.99 5.57 -16.11
N ASP A 43 18.64 4.35 -15.66
CA ASP A 43 17.23 3.94 -15.60
C ASP A 43 16.48 4.76 -14.54
N GLU A 44 15.17 4.93 -14.71
CA GLU A 44 14.37 5.76 -13.86
C GLU A 44 13.36 4.91 -13.05
N ILE A 45 13.23 5.24 -11.77
CA ILE A 45 12.22 4.73 -10.86
C ILE A 45 11.31 5.90 -10.48
N ILE A 46 10.01 5.77 -10.68
CA ILE A 46 9.03 6.78 -10.28
C ILE A 46 8.31 6.32 -9.02
N VAL A 47 8.29 7.19 -8.00
CA VAL A 47 7.50 7.05 -6.77
C VAL A 47 6.72 8.35 -6.54
N SER A 48 5.72 8.34 -5.66
CA SER A 48 5.06 9.59 -5.27
C SER A 48 5.63 10.15 -3.98
N VAL A 49 5.41 11.44 -3.73
CA VAL A 49 5.79 12.09 -2.45
C VAL A 49 4.93 11.58 -1.27
N MET A 50 3.79 10.94 -1.54
CA MET A 50 2.87 10.44 -0.53
C MET A 50 3.16 9.00 -0.06
N GLU A 51 4.22 8.35 -0.59
CA GLU A 51 4.48 6.96 -0.28
C GLU A 51 4.78 6.71 1.20
N HIS A 52 4.25 5.60 1.71
CA HIS A 52 4.71 5.04 2.98
C HIS A 52 6.20 4.67 2.88
N HIS A 53 6.95 4.81 3.96
CA HIS A 53 8.38 4.50 3.98
C HIS A 53 8.71 3.10 3.42
N SER A 54 7.83 2.12 3.60
CA SER A 54 8.00 0.76 3.04
C SER A 54 8.03 0.72 1.51
N ASN A 55 7.34 1.67 0.85
CA ASN A 55 7.34 1.81 -0.62
C ASN A 55 8.22 2.97 -1.11
N PHE A 56 9.06 3.51 -0.25
CA PHE A 56 9.97 4.61 -0.57
C PHE A 56 11.43 4.22 -0.36
N VAL A 57 11.79 3.80 0.85
CA VAL A 57 13.17 3.51 1.25
C VAL A 57 13.83 2.37 0.46
N PRO A 58 13.15 1.25 0.15
CA PRO A 58 13.77 0.19 -0.66
C PRO A 58 14.23 0.70 -2.04
N TRP A 59 13.46 1.59 -2.67
CA TRP A 59 13.80 2.16 -3.97
C TRP A 59 14.97 3.13 -3.90
N GLN A 60 15.12 3.89 -2.79
CA GLN A 60 16.34 4.69 -2.54
C GLN A 60 17.58 3.79 -2.46
N ILE A 61 17.50 2.69 -1.73
CA ILE A 61 18.60 1.73 -1.57
C ILE A 61 18.98 1.12 -2.93
N ILE A 62 17.99 0.70 -3.71
CA ILE A 62 18.23 0.10 -5.03
C ILE A 62 18.79 1.12 -6.02
N ALA A 63 18.26 2.34 -6.04
CA ALA A 63 18.77 3.42 -6.87
C ALA A 63 20.26 3.71 -6.59
N GLN A 64 20.63 3.77 -5.29
CA GLN A 64 22.05 3.94 -4.91
C GLN A 64 22.95 2.79 -5.36
N LYS A 65 22.45 1.54 -5.32
CA LYS A 65 23.22 0.36 -5.72
C LYS A 65 23.37 0.22 -7.22
N THR A 66 22.36 0.59 -7.98
CA THR A 66 22.31 0.39 -9.45
C THR A 66 22.71 1.62 -10.25
N GLY A 67 22.71 2.80 -9.64
CA GLY A 67 22.86 4.08 -10.32
C GLY A 67 21.58 4.54 -11.04
N ALA A 68 20.45 3.92 -10.77
CA ALA A 68 19.14 4.37 -11.24
C ALA A 68 18.76 5.71 -10.59
N VAL A 69 17.90 6.46 -11.26
CA VAL A 69 17.45 7.80 -10.84
C VAL A 69 16.04 7.71 -10.28
N LEU A 70 15.84 8.21 -9.05
CA LEU A 70 14.52 8.37 -8.48
C LEU A 70 13.87 9.67 -8.97
N LYS A 71 12.65 9.54 -9.45
CA LYS A 71 11.76 10.66 -9.79
C LYS A 71 10.52 10.65 -8.88
N PHE A 72 9.99 11.82 -8.61
CA PHE A 72 8.90 11.99 -7.65
C PHE A 72 7.72 12.65 -8.33
N VAL A 73 6.55 12.00 -8.20
CA VAL A 73 5.27 12.64 -8.52
C VAL A 73 4.82 13.42 -7.32
N GLU A 74 4.56 14.71 -7.51
CA GLU A 74 4.06 15.63 -6.51
C GLU A 74 2.54 15.54 -6.40
N LEU A 75 1.96 16.33 -5.52
CA LEU A 75 0.51 16.48 -5.40
C LEU A 75 0.01 17.54 -6.38
N ASN A 76 -1.23 17.40 -6.80
CA ASN A 76 -1.97 18.45 -7.48
C ASN A 76 -2.54 19.49 -6.48
N GLU A 77 -3.33 20.45 -6.95
CA GLU A 77 -3.90 21.53 -6.13
C GLU A 77 -4.91 21.00 -5.08
N THR A 78 -5.49 19.82 -5.28
CA THR A 78 -6.40 19.15 -4.35
C THR A 78 -5.72 18.13 -3.44
N GLU A 79 -4.38 18.15 -3.38
CA GLU A 79 -3.55 17.23 -2.60
C GLU A 79 -3.72 15.76 -2.99
N GLU A 80 -4.00 15.50 -4.26
CA GLU A 80 -4.06 14.16 -4.86
C GLU A 80 -2.82 13.89 -5.72
N PHE A 81 -2.68 12.66 -6.21
CA PHE A 81 -1.62 12.28 -7.15
C PHE A 81 -1.70 13.11 -8.43
N ASN A 82 -0.64 13.85 -8.75
CA ASN A 82 -0.59 14.70 -9.95
C ASN A 82 -0.37 13.87 -11.21
N LEU A 83 -1.47 13.38 -11.77
CA LEU A 83 -1.48 12.53 -12.95
C LEU A 83 -0.89 13.25 -14.19
N GLU A 84 -1.11 14.55 -14.35
CA GLU A 84 -0.57 15.31 -15.47
C GLU A 84 0.96 15.45 -15.37
N GLN A 85 1.48 15.71 -14.18
CA GLN A 85 2.93 15.67 -13.95
C GLN A 85 3.48 14.26 -14.22
N TYR A 86 2.80 13.21 -13.74
CA TYR A 86 3.20 11.83 -13.96
C TYR A 86 3.36 11.51 -15.46
N LYS A 87 2.39 11.92 -16.29
CA LYS A 87 2.46 11.77 -17.76
C LYS A 87 3.72 12.39 -18.36
N THR A 88 4.21 13.49 -17.80
CA THR A 88 5.41 14.16 -18.27
C THR A 88 6.71 13.55 -17.74
N LEU A 89 6.64 12.89 -16.56
CA LEU A 89 7.80 12.25 -15.93
C LEU A 89 8.14 10.90 -16.54
N VAL A 90 7.12 10.16 -17.02
CA VAL A 90 7.33 8.84 -17.63
C VAL A 90 8.05 8.99 -18.97
N SER A 91 9.10 8.21 -19.16
CA SER A 91 9.95 8.20 -20.36
C SER A 91 10.35 6.76 -20.74
N ASP A 92 11.07 6.60 -21.84
CA ASP A 92 11.68 5.33 -22.26
C ASP A 92 12.72 4.79 -21.27
N LYS A 93 13.28 5.67 -20.41
CA LYS A 93 14.18 5.31 -19.32
C LYS A 93 13.45 4.81 -18.08
N THR A 94 12.16 5.10 -17.95
CA THR A 94 11.36 4.63 -16.79
C THR A 94 11.24 3.12 -16.86
N LYS A 95 11.71 2.43 -15.83
CA LYS A 95 11.64 0.96 -15.72
C LYS A 95 10.69 0.49 -14.64
N LEU A 96 10.48 1.33 -13.64
CA LEU A 96 9.58 1.00 -12.52
C LEU A 96 8.78 2.23 -12.09
N VAL A 97 7.52 1.98 -11.79
CA VAL A 97 6.63 2.89 -11.06
C VAL A 97 6.17 2.16 -9.80
N ALA A 98 6.38 2.76 -8.62
CA ALA A 98 5.98 2.16 -7.35
C ALA A 98 5.16 3.17 -6.56
N VAL A 99 3.84 2.94 -6.46
CA VAL A 99 2.90 3.90 -5.89
C VAL A 99 1.85 3.24 -5.00
N ALA A 100 1.38 3.96 -4.01
CA ALA A 100 0.26 3.54 -3.18
C ALA A 100 -1.05 3.58 -3.99
N HIS A 101 -1.93 2.61 -3.75
CA HIS A 101 -3.31 2.67 -4.25
C HIS A 101 -4.11 3.72 -3.48
N VAL A 102 -3.96 3.72 -2.15
CA VAL A 102 -4.61 4.68 -1.25
C VAL A 102 -3.58 5.24 -0.28
N SER A 103 -3.51 6.56 -0.17
CA SER A 103 -2.62 7.22 0.78
C SER A 103 -3.07 6.98 2.22
N ASN A 104 -2.15 6.53 3.07
CA ASN A 104 -2.39 6.34 4.50
C ASN A 104 -2.40 7.65 5.31
N VAL A 105 -2.13 8.78 4.68
CA VAL A 105 -2.15 10.12 5.28
C VAL A 105 -3.25 10.97 4.67
N LEU A 106 -3.24 11.15 3.35
CA LEU A 106 -4.19 12.03 2.64
C LEU A 106 -5.54 11.36 2.40
N GLY A 107 -5.60 10.02 2.45
CA GLY A 107 -6.81 9.27 2.16
C GLY A 107 -7.21 9.24 0.69
N CYS A 108 -6.53 9.97 -0.20
CA CYS A 108 -6.82 9.97 -1.63
C CYS A 108 -6.64 8.57 -2.24
N ILE A 109 -7.52 8.24 -3.18
CA ILE A 109 -7.49 7.00 -3.96
C ILE A 109 -6.83 7.31 -5.30
N ASN A 110 -5.65 6.77 -5.53
CA ASN A 110 -4.88 7.03 -6.74
C ASN A 110 -5.44 6.27 -7.96
N PRO A 111 -5.40 6.84 -9.17
CA PRO A 111 -5.92 6.23 -10.39
C PRO A 111 -4.98 5.15 -10.93
N VAL A 112 -4.77 4.06 -10.14
CA VAL A 112 -3.75 3.05 -10.41
C VAL A 112 -3.90 2.34 -11.74
N LYS A 113 -5.13 2.17 -12.25
CA LYS A 113 -5.39 1.60 -13.57
C LYS A 113 -4.81 2.49 -14.69
N GLU A 114 -5.02 3.81 -14.60
CA GLU A 114 -4.44 4.74 -15.56
C GLU A 114 -2.92 4.83 -15.43
N ILE A 115 -2.41 4.84 -14.20
CA ILE A 115 -0.97 4.80 -13.90
C ILE A 115 -0.32 3.57 -14.56
N CYS A 116 -0.89 2.38 -14.38
CA CYS A 116 -0.42 1.13 -15.01
C CYS A 116 -0.44 1.24 -16.53
N SER A 117 -1.53 1.71 -17.12
CA SER A 117 -1.67 1.86 -18.56
C SER A 117 -0.59 2.77 -19.17
N ILE A 118 -0.29 3.90 -18.52
CA ILE A 118 0.74 4.85 -18.96
C ILE A 118 2.14 4.22 -18.82
N ALA A 119 2.43 3.59 -17.68
CA ALA A 119 3.71 2.93 -17.44
C ALA A 119 3.99 1.83 -18.49
N HIS A 120 3.03 0.95 -18.71
CA HIS A 120 3.16 -0.17 -19.65
C HIS A 120 3.37 0.29 -21.10
N LYS A 121 2.71 1.36 -21.53
CA LYS A 121 2.95 1.96 -22.87
C LYS A 121 4.40 2.41 -23.07
N ASN A 122 5.12 2.70 -21.99
CA ASN A 122 6.53 3.09 -22.00
C ASN A 122 7.48 1.96 -21.59
N GLY A 123 6.97 0.73 -21.43
CA GLY A 123 7.75 -0.45 -21.08
C GLY A 123 8.15 -0.56 -19.61
N ALA A 124 7.60 0.29 -18.75
CA ALA A 124 7.84 0.27 -17.31
C ALA A 124 6.95 -0.75 -16.59
N LYS A 125 7.45 -1.34 -15.50
CA LYS A 125 6.72 -2.20 -14.58
C LYS A 125 6.06 -1.38 -13.47
N VAL A 126 4.99 -1.90 -12.87
CA VAL A 126 4.24 -1.20 -11.81
C VAL A 126 4.07 -2.07 -10.58
N LEU A 127 4.50 -1.54 -9.43
CA LEU A 127 4.21 -2.08 -8.11
C LEU A 127 3.20 -1.17 -7.40
N ILE A 128 2.13 -1.78 -6.89
CA ILE A 128 1.09 -1.09 -6.13
C ILE A 128 1.15 -1.48 -4.65
N ASP A 129 1.32 -0.49 -3.78
CA ASP A 129 1.08 -0.68 -2.34
C ASP A 129 -0.42 -0.56 -2.06
N ALA A 130 -1.05 -1.69 -1.80
CA ALA A 130 -2.47 -1.81 -1.55
C ALA A 130 -2.82 -1.96 -0.06
N CYS A 131 -1.90 -1.63 0.85
CA CYS A 131 -2.12 -1.78 2.29
C CYS A 131 -3.36 -1.05 2.82
N GLN A 132 -3.73 0.06 2.21
CA GLN A 132 -4.90 0.86 2.60
C GLN A 132 -6.11 0.64 1.70
N SER A 133 -5.99 -0.08 0.60
CA SER A 133 -7.13 -0.37 -0.28
C SER A 133 -7.74 -1.74 -0.02
N VAL A 134 -6.90 -2.77 0.14
CA VAL A 134 -7.37 -4.16 0.30
C VAL A 134 -8.33 -4.36 1.47
N PRO A 135 -8.18 -3.72 2.65
CA PRO A 135 -9.13 -3.88 3.75
C PRO A 135 -10.45 -3.11 3.56
N HIS A 136 -10.51 -2.14 2.64
CA HIS A 136 -11.59 -1.15 2.58
C HIS A 136 -12.38 -1.16 1.26
N CYS A 137 -11.84 -1.72 0.19
CA CYS A 137 -12.52 -1.76 -1.11
C CYS A 137 -12.19 -3.02 -1.90
N VAL A 138 -12.97 -3.26 -2.97
CA VAL A 138 -12.68 -4.32 -3.92
C VAL A 138 -11.40 -3.97 -4.70
N VAL A 139 -10.44 -4.89 -4.71
CA VAL A 139 -9.21 -4.75 -5.48
C VAL A 139 -9.11 -5.90 -6.48
N ASP A 140 -9.16 -5.56 -7.77
CA ASP A 140 -9.05 -6.52 -8.87
C ASP A 140 -7.73 -6.29 -9.60
N VAL A 141 -6.76 -7.19 -9.39
CA VAL A 141 -5.41 -7.06 -9.98
C VAL A 141 -5.42 -7.23 -11.50
N GLN A 142 -6.40 -7.94 -12.07
CA GLN A 142 -6.52 -8.09 -13.52
C GLN A 142 -7.08 -6.81 -14.15
N GLU A 143 -8.04 -6.16 -13.48
CA GLU A 143 -8.57 -4.89 -13.92
C GLU A 143 -7.56 -3.74 -13.81
N ILE A 144 -6.80 -3.70 -12.71
CA ILE A 144 -5.72 -2.72 -12.50
C ILE A 144 -4.56 -2.98 -13.47
N ASP A 145 -4.31 -4.24 -13.80
CA ASP A 145 -3.21 -4.71 -14.64
C ASP A 145 -1.82 -4.38 -14.06
N CYS A 146 -1.67 -4.32 -12.73
CA CYS A 146 -0.37 -4.11 -12.10
C CYS A 146 0.55 -5.34 -12.27
N ASP A 147 1.86 -5.10 -12.25
CA ASP A 147 2.86 -6.17 -12.31
C ASP A 147 3.07 -6.83 -10.94
N TRP A 148 3.01 -6.02 -9.88
CA TRP A 148 3.03 -6.47 -8.48
C TRP A 148 2.04 -5.67 -7.63
N LEU A 149 1.52 -6.32 -6.59
CA LEU A 149 0.72 -5.69 -5.55
C LEU A 149 1.11 -6.25 -4.20
N VAL A 150 1.23 -5.38 -3.19
CA VAL A 150 1.61 -5.77 -1.84
C VAL A 150 0.57 -5.36 -0.81
N ALA A 151 0.38 -6.20 0.21
CA ALA A 151 -0.46 -5.86 1.36
C ALA A 151 0.02 -6.55 2.64
N SER A 152 -0.37 -5.99 3.78
CA SER A 152 -0.09 -6.52 5.12
C SER A 152 -1.36 -7.07 5.76
N GLY A 153 -1.30 -8.28 6.30
CA GLY A 153 -2.44 -8.97 6.87
C GLY A 153 -3.04 -8.28 8.10
N HIS A 154 -2.21 -7.68 8.97
CA HIS A 154 -2.68 -6.99 10.17
C HIS A 154 -3.59 -5.78 9.88
N LYS A 155 -3.57 -5.24 8.66
CA LYS A 155 -4.51 -4.21 8.21
C LYS A 155 -5.82 -4.78 7.67
N MET A 156 -5.87 -6.10 7.46
CA MET A 156 -7.02 -6.86 6.98
C MET A 156 -7.65 -7.72 8.10
N TYR A 157 -7.49 -7.32 9.36
CA TYR A 157 -8.00 -8.04 10.54
C TYR A 157 -7.34 -9.41 10.76
N ALA A 158 -6.24 -9.71 10.07
CA ALA A 158 -5.41 -10.88 10.30
C ALA A 158 -4.34 -10.60 11.36
N PRO A 159 -3.65 -11.63 11.88
CA PRO A 159 -2.52 -11.45 12.78
C PRO A 159 -1.38 -10.63 12.18
N THR A 160 -0.51 -10.11 13.02
CA THR A 160 0.82 -9.61 12.63
C THR A 160 1.68 -10.77 12.13
N GLY A 161 2.73 -10.48 11.37
CA GLY A 161 3.68 -11.50 10.89
C GLY A 161 3.27 -12.19 9.58
N ILE A 162 2.18 -11.78 8.96
CA ILE A 162 1.73 -12.24 7.64
C ILE A 162 1.36 -11.06 6.74
N GLY A 163 1.74 -11.15 5.49
CA GLY A 163 1.38 -10.30 4.37
C GLY A 163 1.55 -11.09 3.08
N PHE A 164 1.45 -10.43 1.96
CA PHE A 164 1.62 -11.09 0.68
C PHE A 164 2.10 -10.14 -0.41
N LEU A 165 2.73 -10.74 -1.41
CA LEU A 165 3.01 -10.20 -2.72
C LEU A 165 2.12 -10.92 -3.73
N TYR A 166 1.32 -10.18 -4.48
CA TYR A 166 0.84 -10.62 -5.79
C TYR A 166 1.88 -10.23 -6.85
N GLY A 167 2.13 -11.11 -7.82
CA GLY A 167 2.94 -10.80 -8.98
C GLY A 167 2.47 -11.56 -10.21
N LYS A 168 2.57 -10.93 -11.40
CA LYS A 168 2.29 -11.62 -12.66
C LYS A 168 3.19 -12.85 -12.79
N LEU A 169 2.60 -13.99 -13.12
CA LEU A 169 3.27 -15.31 -13.11
C LEU A 169 4.60 -15.31 -13.87
N GLU A 170 4.63 -14.72 -15.06
CA GLU A 170 5.83 -14.71 -15.89
C GLU A 170 6.96 -13.88 -15.27
N LEU A 171 6.64 -12.76 -14.62
CA LEU A 171 7.63 -11.96 -13.89
C LEU A 171 8.19 -12.73 -12.69
N LEU A 172 7.33 -13.39 -11.93
CA LEU A 172 7.78 -14.20 -10.78
C LEU A 172 8.68 -15.36 -11.20
N LYS A 173 8.43 -15.98 -12.37
CA LYS A 173 9.30 -17.03 -12.91
C LYS A 173 10.71 -16.52 -13.22
N GLU A 174 10.81 -15.32 -13.80
CA GLU A 174 12.08 -14.71 -14.19
C GLU A 174 12.88 -14.15 -13.02
N MET A 175 12.20 -13.73 -11.94
CA MET A 175 12.83 -13.14 -10.76
C MET A 175 13.69 -14.20 -10.03
N PRO A 176 14.96 -13.90 -9.67
CA PRO A 176 15.75 -14.78 -8.81
C PRO A 176 15.15 -14.84 -7.39
N PRO A 177 15.47 -15.87 -6.60
CA PRO A 177 15.01 -15.96 -5.22
C PRO A 177 15.48 -14.77 -4.38
N PHE A 178 14.71 -14.44 -3.35
CA PHE A 178 15.01 -13.33 -2.43
C PHE A 178 15.78 -13.81 -1.21
N LEU A 179 15.27 -14.83 -0.53
CA LEU A 179 15.90 -15.46 0.63
C LEU A 179 16.33 -16.86 0.25
N GLY A 180 17.48 -17.31 0.77
CA GLY A 180 17.97 -18.66 0.60
C GLY A 180 17.78 -19.49 1.87
N GLY A 181 17.41 -20.78 1.70
CA GLY A 181 17.20 -21.69 2.82
C GLY A 181 16.55 -22.99 2.40
N GLY A 182 15.99 -23.71 3.36
CA GLY A 182 15.18 -24.90 3.09
C GLY A 182 13.84 -24.52 2.44
N GLU A 183 13.14 -25.50 1.90
CA GLU A 183 11.82 -25.45 1.25
C GLU A 183 11.80 -24.73 -0.12
N MET A 184 12.65 -23.72 -0.33
CA MET A 184 12.69 -22.91 -1.56
C MET A 184 13.60 -23.49 -2.65
N ILE A 185 14.28 -24.58 -2.38
CA ILE A 185 15.22 -25.27 -3.28
C ILE A 185 14.57 -26.53 -3.87
N SER A 186 15.02 -26.93 -5.07
CA SER A 186 14.74 -28.24 -5.66
C SER A 186 15.89 -29.20 -5.38
N GLU A 187 17.13 -28.78 -5.71
CA GLU A 187 18.34 -29.55 -5.44
C GLU A 187 19.46 -28.61 -4.98
N VAL A 188 20.34 -29.10 -4.10
CA VAL A 188 21.50 -28.37 -3.59
C VAL A 188 22.76 -29.16 -3.94
N PHE A 189 23.65 -28.53 -4.68
CA PHE A 189 24.99 -29.03 -5.01
C PHE A 189 26.03 -28.26 -4.20
N ILE A 190 27.29 -28.63 -4.26
CA ILE A 190 28.35 -27.96 -3.51
C ILE A 190 28.61 -26.55 -4.03
N ASP A 191 28.45 -26.33 -5.33
CA ASP A 191 28.77 -25.07 -6.02
C ASP A 191 27.54 -24.28 -6.51
N HIS A 192 26.35 -24.88 -6.54
CA HIS A 192 25.11 -24.21 -6.96
C HIS A 192 23.87 -24.89 -6.38
N SER A 193 22.72 -24.27 -6.60
CA SER A 193 21.41 -24.84 -6.24
C SER A 193 20.39 -24.59 -7.34
N THR A 194 19.41 -25.44 -7.45
CA THR A 194 18.20 -25.22 -8.23
C THR A 194 17.04 -24.92 -7.30
N TYR A 195 16.02 -24.21 -7.80
CA TYR A 195 14.98 -23.63 -6.98
C TYR A 195 13.64 -24.31 -7.20
N ALA A 196 12.81 -24.31 -6.17
CA ALA A 196 11.47 -24.86 -6.21
C ALA A 196 10.57 -24.05 -7.15
N GLU A 197 9.46 -24.66 -7.55
CA GLU A 197 8.40 -24.00 -8.31
C GLU A 197 7.70 -22.88 -7.48
N LEU A 198 7.04 -21.97 -8.17
CA LEU A 198 6.24 -20.93 -7.52
C LEU A 198 5.06 -21.54 -6.75
N PRO A 199 4.72 -20.98 -5.58
CA PRO A 199 5.29 -19.81 -4.90
C PRO A 199 6.52 -20.10 -4.05
N HIS A 200 6.87 -21.37 -3.84
CA HIS A 200 7.87 -21.83 -2.85
C HIS A 200 9.27 -21.28 -3.09
N LYS A 201 9.63 -20.96 -4.34
CA LYS A 201 10.91 -20.29 -4.66
C LYS A 201 11.18 -19.03 -3.82
N PHE A 202 10.14 -18.34 -3.36
CA PHE A 202 10.25 -17.12 -2.57
C PHE A 202 9.91 -17.28 -1.09
N GLU A 203 9.58 -18.51 -0.64
CA GLU A 203 9.14 -18.82 0.71
C GLU A 203 10.17 -19.72 1.42
N ALA A 204 11.31 -19.12 1.81
CA ALA A 204 12.40 -19.85 2.44
C ALA A 204 12.11 -20.17 3.91
N GLY A 205 12.37 -21.44 4.30
CA GLY A 205 12.16 -21.92 5.66
C GLY A 205 10.70 -22.26 5.97
N THR A 206 10.46 -22.76 7.18
CA THR A 206 9.08 -23.07 7.62
C THR A 206 8.23 -21.79 7.62
N PRO A 207 7.13 -21.75 6.85
CA PRO A 207 6.31 -20.55 6.73
C PRO A 207 5.51 -20.27 8.01
N ALA A 208 4.96 -19.06 8.13
CA ALA A 208 4.05 -18.64 9.19
C ALA A 208 2.67 -19.31 9.00
N ILE A 209 2.57 -20.62 9.30
CA ILE A 209 1.41 -21.47 8.98
C ILE A 209 0.14 -20.97 9.70
N GLY A 210 0.26 -20.69 11.01
CA GLY A 210 -0.86 -20.23 11.82
C GLY A 210 -1.42 -18.89 11.33
N GLU A 211 -0.53 -17.97 11.02
CA GLU A 211 -0.85 -16.63 10.52
C GLU A 211 -1.47 -16.69 9.11
N ALA A 212 -0.98 -17.59 8.25
CA ALA A 212 -1.55 -17.79 6.91
C ALA A 212 -2.97 -18.36 6.97
N ILE A 213 -3.24 -19.29 7.89
CA ILE A 213 -4.59 -19.83 8.14
C ILE A 213 -5.50 -18.71 8.67
N ALA A 214 -5.02 -17.93 9.62
CA ALA A 214 -5.77 -16.81 10.20
C ALA A 214 -6.03 -15.68 9.18
N LEU A 215 -5.08 -15.41 8.26
CA LEU A 215 -5.32 -14.50 7.12
C LEU A 215 -6.46 -15.03 6.23
N GLY A 216 -6.50 -16.34 5.97
CA GLY A 216 -7.62 -16.96 5.25
C GLY A 216 -8.96 -16.72 5.93
N ALA A 217 -9.03 -16.93 7.26
CA ALA A 217 -10.24 -16.67 8.04
C ALA A 217 -10.66 -15.18 8.02
N ALA A 218 -9.69 -14.26 8.07
CA ALA A 218 -9.97 -12.83 7.95
C ALA A 218 -10.53 -12.45 6.57
N VAL A 219 -10.00 -13.05 5.50
CA VAL A 219 -10.52 -12.86 4.14
C VAL A 219 -11.95 -13.39 4.02
N ASP A 220 -12.24 -14.58 4.56
CA ASP A 220 -13.58 -15.14 4.57
C ASP A 220 -14.55 -14.25 5.37
N TYR A 221 -14.12 -13.71 6.51
CA TYR A 221 -14.90 -12.78 7.32
C TYR A 221 -15.29 -11.52 6.55
N LEU A 222 -14.31 -10.84 5.93
CA LEU A 222 -14.55 -9.64 5.13
C LEU A 222 -15.44 -9.93 3.91
N THR A 223 -15.21 -11.06 3.25
CA THR A 223 -16.01 -11.49 2.09
C THR A 223 -17.48 -11.75 2.48
N ASN A 224 -17.71 -12.35 3.64
CA ASN A 224 -19.07 -12.61 4.15
C ASN A 224 -19.82 -11.32 4.53
N ILE A 225 -19.13 -10.29 5.02
CA ILE A 225 -19.73 -8.95 5.20
C ILE A 225 -20.05 -8.34 3.84
N GLY A 226 -19.13 -8.47 2.90
CA GLY A 226 -19.20 -7.92 1.55
C GLY A 226 -18.43 -6.60 1.43
N MET A 227 -17.38 -6.61 0.60
CA MET A 227 -16.46 -5.46 0.45
C MET A 227 -17.14 -4.18 -0.06
N GLU A 228 -18.14 -4.30 -0.93
CA GLU A 228 -18.93 -3.15 -1.38
C GLU A 228 -19.74 -2.53 -0.24
N LYS A 229 -20.30 -3.35 0.67
CA LYS A 229 -21.02 -2.85 1.84
C LYS A 229 -20.09 -2.14 2.81
N ILE A 230 -18.89 -2.69 3.03
CA ILE A 230 -17.86 -2.07 3.86
C ILE A 230 -17.50 -0.71 3.27
N HIS A 231 -17.16 -0.67 1.98
CA HIS A 231 -16.79 0.56 1.28
C HIS A 231 -17.87 1.64 1.38
N ASN A 232 -19.12 1.30 1.09
CA ASN A 232 -20.23 2.25 1.11
C ASN A 232 -20.48 2.79 2.53
N TYR A 233 -20.46 1.92 3.54
CA TYR A 233 -20.64 2.36 4.92
C TYR A 233 -19.49 3.26 5.42
N GLU A 234 -18.26 2.90 5.09
CA GLU A 234 -17.09 3.74 5.41
C GLU A 234 -17.13 5.09 4.69
N ALA A 235 -17.65 5.15 3.46
CA ALA A 235 -17.87 6.39 2.73
C ALA A 235 -18.90 7.30 3.43
N GLU A 236 -20.00 6.74 3.95
CA GLU A 236 -20.98 7.49 4.76
C GLU A 236 -20.36 8.04 6.04
N LEU A 237 -19.59 7.23 6.76
CA LEU A 237 -18.89 7.66 7.97
C LEU A 237 -17.84 8.73 7.66
N THR A 238 -17.16 8.63 6.53
CA THR A 238 -16.16 9.62 6.10
C THR A 238 -16.80 10.97 5.85
N THR A 239 -17.92 11.00 5.14
CA THR A 239 -18.69 12.24 4.93
C THR A 239 -19.08 12.86 6.26
N TYR A 240 -19.64 12.06 7.17
CA TYR A 240 -20.04 12.53 8.49
C TYR A 240 -18.86 13.05 9.31
N LEU A 241 -17.71 12.37 9.31
CA LEU A 241 -16.49 12.83 9.97
C LEU A 241 -16.04 14.21 9.44
N PHE A 242 -16.04 14.36 8.12
CA PHE A 242 -15.65 15.64 7.50
C PHE A 242 -16.61 16.76 7.83
N ASP A 243 -17.92 16.50 7.81
CA ASP A 243 -18.94 17.48 8.21
C ASP A 243 -18.72 17.97 9.65
N LYS A 244 -18.28 17.11 10.55
CA LYS A 244 -17.97 17.48 11.94
C LYS A 244 -16.65 18.22 12.07
N LEU A 245 -15.57 17.72 11.47
CA LEU A 245 -14.26 18.38 11.56
C LEU A 245 -14.24 19.77 10.92
N LEU A 246 -14.94 19.96 9.80
CA LEU A 246 -15.04 21.25 9.11
C LEU A 246 -15.84 22.32 9.89
N GLN A 247 -16.59 21.93 10.91
CA GLN A 247 -17.26 22.87 11.82
C GLN A 247 -16.32 23.46 12.88
N ILE A 248 -15.10 22.95 13.01
CA ILE A 248 -14.10 23.40 13.97
C ILE A 248 -13.13 24.34 13.23
N PRO A 249 -13.19 25.66 13.43
CA PRO A 249 -12.41 26.63 12.63
C PRO A 249 -10.89 26.45 12.72
N GLU A 250 -10.40 25.91 13.84
CA GLU A 250 -8.98 25.71 14.11
C GLU A 250 -8.41 24.46 13.43
N VAL A 251 -9.26 23.62 12.83
CA VAL A 251 -8.86 22.37 12.16
C VAL A 251 -8.49 22.63 10.71
N THR A 252 -7.31 22.16 10.32
CA THR A 252 -6.88 22.07 8.91
C THR A 252 -6.75 20.60 8.54
N ILE A 253 -7.56 20.12 7.58
CA ILE A 253 -7.56 18.75 7.08
C ILE A 253 -6.69 18.67 5.82
N TYR A 254 -5.90 17.60 5.68
CA TYR A 254 -5.05 17.34 4.52
C TYR A 254 -5.65 16.26 3.62
N GLY A 255 -5.46 16.40 2.32
CA GLY A 255 -6.00 15.53 1.28
C GLY A 255 -7.38 15.98 0.79
N PRO A 256 -7.90 15.36 -0.28
CA PRO A 256 -9.15 15.75 -0.90
C PRO A 256 -10.32 15.59 0.06
N GLN A 257 -11.33 16.46 -0.07
CA GLN A 257 -12.59 16.26 0.62
C GLN A 257 -13.37 15.11 -0.04
N PRO A 258 -14.18 14.36 0.73
CA PRO A 258 -15.08 13.37 0.13
C PRO A 258 -16.08 14.10 -0.79
N ASN A 259 -16.47 13.47 -1.90
CA ASN A 259 -17.58 13.97 -2.68
C ASN A 259 -18.90 13.80 -1.89
N ILE A 260 -20.01 14.28 -2.43
CA ILE A 260 -21.33 14.22 -1.77
C ILE A 260 -21.83 12.79 -1.46
N TYR A 261 -21.20 11.78 -2.05
CA TYR A 261 -21.48 10.36 -1.81
C TYR A 261 -20.42 9.68 -0.94
N GLY A 262 -19.45 10.45 -0.39
CA GLY A 262 -18.32 9.90 0.39
C GLY A 262 -17.23 9.22 -0.44
N GLU A 263 -17.39 9.19 -1.76
CA GLU A 263 -16.44 8.55 -2.66
C GLU A 263 -15.18 9.41 -2.87
N GLY A 264 -14.13 8.81 -3.43
CA GLY A 264 -12.90 9.49 -3.81
C GLY A 264 -11.85 9.51 -2.72
N ARG A 265 -12.17 9.04 -1.50
CA ARG A 265 -11.18 8.91 -0.43
C ARG A 265 -11.48 7.75 0.53
N ALA A 266 -10.43 7.32 1.24
CA ALA A 266 -10.52 6.33 2.29
C ALA A 266 -11.07 6.96 3.60
N ALA A 267 -11.59 6.12 4.48
CA ALA A 267 -12.20 6.46 5.75
C ALA A 267 -11.16 6.90 6.81
N LEU A 268 -10.41 7.94 6.51
CA LEU A 268 -9.43 8.55 7.41
C LEU A 268 -9.35 10.06 7.16
N ALA A 269 -8.96 10.82 8.19
CA ALA A 269 -8.64 12.23 8.08
C ALA A 269 -7.35 12.52 8.84
N SER A 270 -6.35 13.05 8.15
CA SER A 270 -5.16 13.62 8.78
C SER A 270 -5.34 15.13 8.88
N PHE A 271 -5.08 15.68 10.05
CA PHE A 271 -5.33 17.09 10.30
C PHE A 271 -4.39 17.69 11.34
N THR A 272 -4.33 18.99 11.38
CA THR A 272 -3.72 19.78 12.45
C THR A 272 -4.77 20.65 13.11
N VAL A 273 -4.53 21.04 14.37
CA VAL A 273 -5.34 22.02 15.11
C VAL A 273 -4.45 23.21 15.41
N GLU A 274 -4.93 24.42 15.15
CA GLU A 274 -4.18 25.64 15.42
C GLU A 274 -3.75 25.69 16.89
N SER A 275 -2.48 26.04 17.14
CA SER A 275 -1.89 26.17 18.47
C SER A 275 -1.86 24.90 19.33
N LEU A 276 -2.21 23.73 18.78
CA LEU A 276 -2.16 22.45 19.50
C LEU A 276 -1.30 21.43 18.75
N HIS A 277 -0.25 20.93 19.42
CA HIS A 277 0.59 19.91 18.81
C HIS A 277 -0.16 18.56 18.68
N PRO A 278 -0.04 17.84 17.54
CA PRO A 278 -0.76 16.57 17.34
C PRO A 278 -0.54 15.51 18.41
N ASN A 279 0.64 15.46 19.05
CA ASN A 279 0.90 14.54 20.16
C ASN A 279 0.08 14.91 21.40
N ASP A 280 -0.02 16.22 21.72
CA ASP A 280 -0.78 16.69 22.88
C ASP A 280 -2.27 16.40 22.66
N LEU A 281 -2.77 16.68 21.45
CA LEU A 281 -4.14 16.32 21.06
C LEU A 281 -4.40 14.81 21.21
N SER A 282 -3.47 13.96 20.72
CA SER A 282 -3.61 12.51 20.84
C SER A 282 -3.64 12.06 22.31
N THR A 283 -2.85 12.66 23.18
CA THR A 283 -2.85 12.36 24.62
C THR A 283 -4.14 12.79 25.29
N MET A 284 -4.64 14.00 25.00
CA MET A 284 -5.90 14.50 25.56
C MET A 284 -7.11 13.64 25.14
N LEU A 285 -7.14 13.20 23.87
CA LEU A 285 -8.20 12.33 23.38
C LEU A 285 -8.11 10.92 23.97
N ASP A 286 -6.90 10.39 24.19
CA ASP A 286 -6.68 9.09 24.84
C ASP A 286 -7.21 9.09 26.28
N GLU A 287 -7.02 10.20 27.02
CA GLU A 287 -7.61 10.38 28.37
C GLU A 287 -9.15 10.37 28.35
N ALA A 288 -9.76 10.74 27.22
CA ALA A 288 -11.20 10.68 26.99
C ALA A 288 -11.65 9.32 26.40
N GLY A 289 -10.74 8.38 26.19
CA GLY A 289 -11.03 7.06 25.63
C GLY A 289 -11.09 7.04 24.09
N ILE A 290 -10.60 8.10 23.42
CA ILE A 290 -10.61 8.22 21.96
C ILE A 290 -9.20 7.98 21.42
N ALA A 291 -9.01 6.87 20.69
CA ALA A 291 -7.73 6.50 20.12
C ALA A 291 -7.53 7.11 18.74
N ILE A 292 -6.60 8.05 18.61
CA ILE A 292 -6.10 8.58 17.34
C ILE A 292 -4.59 8.38 17.23
N ARG A 293 -4.06 8.48 16.02
CA ARG A 293 -2.62 8.43 15.81
C ARG A 293 -2.05 9.83 15.56
N SER A 294 -0.90 10.13 16.13
CA SER A 294 -0.13 11.35 15.85
C SER A 294 1.23 11.02 15.25
N GLY A 295 1.83 11.98 14.53
CA GLY A 295 3.17 11.88 13.96
C GLY A 295 3.22 11.98 12.43
N HIS A 296 4.27 11.37 11.83
CA HIS A 296 4.48 11.39 10.38
C HIS A 296 3.78 10.24 9.64
N HIS A 297 3.12 9.33 10.33
CA HIS A 297 2.42 8.15 9.76
C HIS A 297 3.29 7.34 8.79
N CYS A 298 4.62 7.28 9.03
CA CYS A 298 5.62 6.69 8.14
C CYS A 298 5.66 7.30 6.72
N ALA A 299 5.38 8.60 6.61
CA ALA A 299 5.40 9.38 5.36
C ALA A 299 6.08 10.75 5.58
N GLN A 300 7.32 10.73 6.07
CA GLN A 300 8.08 11.96 6.34
C GLN A 300 8.29 12.86 5.11
N PRO A 301 8.57 12.31 3.89
CA PRO A 301 8.68 13.16 2.69
C PRO A 301 7.40 13.96 2.43
N LEU A 302 6.22 13.35 2.62
CA LEU A 302 4.93 14.02 2.47
C LEU A 302 4.77 15.15 3.49
N HIS A 303 5.07 14.93 4.78
CA HIS A 303 4.96 15.97 5.81
C HIS A 303 5.88 17.16 5.53
N LYS A 304 7.10 16.89 5.02
CA LYS A 304 8.00 17.95 4.55
C LYS A 304 7.42 18.72 3.36
N TYR A 305 6.80 18.01 2.41
CA TYR A 305 6.14 18.62 1.26
C TYR A 305 4.98 19.52 1.69
N LEU A 306 4.13 19.06 2.60
CA LEU A 306 3.03 19.82 3.20
C LEU A 306 3.48 20.92 4.17
N LYS A 307 4.78 21.00 4.49
CA LYS A 307 5.39 21.95 5.43
C LYS A 307 4.81 21.87 6.85
N VAL A 308 4.47 20.67 7.29
CA VAL A 308 3.99 20.40 8.65
C VAL A 308 4.96 19.45 9.36
N SER A 309 5.11 19.64 10.66
CA SER A 309 5.98 18.80 11.49
C SER A 309 5.38 17.41 11.74
N SER A 310 4.07 17.35 11.92
CA SER A 310 3.30 16.13 12.16
C SER A 310 1.81 16.41 11.99
N THR A 311 1.00 15.37 11.91
CA THR A 311 -0.47 15.45 11.90
C THR A 311 -1.07 14.49 12.92
N ALA A 312 -2.29 14.79 13.37
CA ALA A 312 -3.17 13.84 14.00
C ALA A 312 -3.96 13.11 12.91
N ARG A 313 -4.25 11.82 13.08
CA ARG A 313 -5.04 11.05 12.13
C ARG A 313 -6.12 10.24 12.82
N VAL A 314 -7.37 10.51 12.47
CA VAL A 314 -8.52 9.64 12.72
C VAL A 314 -8.60 8.63 11.58
N SER A 315 -8.88 7.38 11.90
CA SER A 315 -9.11 6.31 10.93
C SER A 315 -10.36 5.56 11.35
N LEU A 316 -11.30 5.43 10.44
CA LEU A 316 -12.57 4.73 10.65
C LEU A 316 -12.57 3.39 9.93
N SER A 317 -13.41 2.49 10.38
CA SER A 317 -13.68 1.22 9.73
C SER A 317 -15.14 0.82 9.90
N PHE A 318 -15.55 -0.24 9.24
CA PHE A 318 -16.94 -0.72 9.21
C PHE A 318 -17.53 -1.06 10.59
N TYR A 319 -16.72 -1.15 11.64
CA TYR A 319 -17.20 -1.36 13.02
C TYR A 319 -17.38 -0.06 13.82
N ASN A 320 -16.96 1.10 13.28
CA ASN A 320 -17.20 2.40 13.91
C ASN A 320 -18.63 2.89 13.65
N THR A 321 -19.09 3.79 14.49
CA THR A 321 -20.41 4.38 14.46
C THR A 321 -20.33 5.91 14.36
N ARG A 322 -21.45 6.57 14.11
CA ARG A 322 -21.53 8.03 14.19
C ARG A 322 -21.32 8.53 15.63
N ASP A 323 -21.74 7.75 16.63
CA ASP A 323 -21.54 8.09 18.04
C ASP A 323 -20.03 8.16 18.39
N ASP A 324 -19.21 7.28 17.80
CA ASP A 324 -17.74 7.36 17.96
C ASP A 324 -17.15 8.65 17.39
N ILE A 325 -17.78 9.22 16.37
CA ILE A 325 -17.36 10.49 15.74
C ILE A 325 -17.86 11.69 16.56
N ASP A 326 -19.04 11.57 17.16
CA ASP A 326 -19.67 12.64 17.96
C ASP A 326 -19.04 12.80 19.36
N THR A 327 -18.36 11.76 19.87
CA THR A 327 -17.66 11.77 21.16
C THR A 327 -16.37 12.59 21.11
#